data_3f9402c2746d97415f4a5786dd1df620
#
_entry.id   3f9402c2746d97415f4a5786dd1df620
#
_cell.length_a   1.000
_cell.length_b   1.000
_cell.length_c   1.000
_cell.angle_alpha   90.00
_cell.angle_beta   90.00
_cell.angle_gamma   90.00
#
_symmetry.space_group_name_H-M   'P 1'
#
loop_
_entity.id
_entity.type
_entity.pdbx_description
1 polymer ?
#
loop_
_entity_poly.entity_id
_entity_poly.type
_entity_poly.pdbx_seq_one_letter_code
_entity_poly.pdbx_strand_id
1 'polypeptide(L)'
;MEPGCVRVESLFVATVVHISDLHFGRPAVAERLDALKGYVEMIQPDAVAISGDLTQRCTNGEFSNARAYLDSLGKIAPYTVVPGNHDIRWLGAVARNLGLAGLFREQAHKFKYSRYVRHISEDLSPSLEVPGVVIAGVNTAHGITRGSITRRLRDLGVIGQVRHADVMRVRGIFEHAAPTSARIVMMHHNPIRGEQSGRHGLANTEQALHAFADLGTELILCGHDHQDAIHTIERGAHGLVISTAGTISNRIRPGRASSFNVVEIEDHEIHITAHTWRQGSGFIPSEDRAFPRRTASRRA
;
A
#
# COMPACT_ATOMS: atom_id res chain seq x y z
N MET A 1 -38.83 -10.25 -29.93
CA MET A 1 -38.63 -10.49 -28.49
C MET A 1 -37.11 -10.45 -28.29
N GLU A 2 -36.62 -9.31 -27.80
CA GLU A 2 -35.22 -9.18 -27.41
C GLU A 2 -35.01 -9.93 -26.10
N PRO A 3 -33.90 -10.68 -25.94
CA PRO A 3 -33.61 -11.32 -24.65
C PRO A 3 -33.30 -10.21 -23.66
N GLY A 4 -34.15 -10.08 -22.65
CA GLY A 4 -33.93 -9.16 -21.52
C GLY A 4 -32.59 -9.47 -20.86
N CYS A 5 -31.70 -8.48 -20.85
CA CYS A 5 -30.50 -8.49 -20.07
C CYS A 5 -30.91 -8.58 -18.60
N VAL A 6 -30.82 -9.77 -18.01
CA VAL A 6 -30.97 -9.95 -16.58
C VAL A 6 -29.75 -9.27 -15.95
N ARG A 7 -29.93 -8.09 -15.38
CA ARG A 7 -28.95 -7.47 -14.49
C ARG A 7 -28.79 -8.41 -13.29
N VAL A 8 -27.71 -9.16 -13.24
CA VAL A 8 -27.32 -9.86 -12.04
C VAL A 8 -27.01 -8.75 -11.03
N GLU A 9 -27.84 -8.60 -10.01
CA GLU A 9 -27.54 -7.72 -8.87
C GLU A 9 -26.24 -8.25 -8.26
N SER A 10 -25.14 -7.53 -8.44
CA SER A 10 -23.85 -7.82 -7.82
C SER A 10 -24.04 -7.64 -6.33
N LEU A 11 -23.79 -8.70 -5.56
CA LEU A 11 -23.77 -8.60 -4.11
C LEU A 11 -22.48 -7.89 -3.70
N PHE A 12 -22.61 -6.71 -3.12
CA PHE A 12 -21.53 -5.97 -2.51
C PHE A 12 -20.88 -6.82 -1.42
N VAL A 13 -19.56 -7.03 -1.50
CA VAL A 13 -18.86 -7.97 -0.62
C VAL A 13 -18.02 -7.27 0.42
N ALA A 14 -17.26 -6.23 0.07
CA ALA A 14 -16.43 -5.50 1.03
C ALA A 14 -15.95 -4.12 0.53
N THR A 15 -15.78 -3.17 1.47
CA THR A 15 -15.15 -1.86 1.23
C THR A 15 -13.80 -1.77 1.94
N VAL A 16 -12.77 -1.39 1.20
CA VAL A 16 -11.43 -1.11 1.73
C VAL A 16 -11.05 0.34 1.46
N VAL A 17 -10.75 1.11 2.51
CA VAL A 17 -10.13 2.44 2.36
C VAL A 17 -8.62 2.28 2.29
N HIS A 18 -8.01 2.69 1.19
CA HIS A 18 -6.57 2.63 0.99
C HIS A 18 -5.94 4.02 1.11
N ILE A 19 -5.06 4.18 2.09
CA ILE A 19 -4.33 5.42 2.37
C ILE A 19 -2.83 5.18 2.37
N SER A 20 -2.04 6.22 2.09
CA SER A 20 -0.58 6.18 2.08
C SER A 20 0.03 7.53 2.44
N ASP A 21 1.31 7.53 2.79
CA ASP A 21 2.14 8.73 2.83
C ASP A 21 1.55 9.82 3.75
N LEU A 22 1.23 9.45 5.00
CA LEU A 22 0.68 10.34 6.03
C LEU A 22 1.72 11.38 6.49
N HIS A 23 3.01 11.00 6.52
CA HIS A 23 4.15 11.85 6.85
C HIS A 23 3.95 12.70 8.10
N PHE A 24 3.56 12.08 9.22
CA PHE A 24 3.48 12.78 10.50
C PHE A 24 4.78 13.56 10.78
N GLY A 25 4.64 14.81 11.20
CA GLY A 25 5.68 15.81 11.32
C GLY A 25 5.29 17.10 10.60
N ARG A 26 6.26 17.88 10.11
CA ARG A 26 5.98 19.18 9.44
C ARG A 26 5.05 19.08 8.21
N PRO A 27 5.12 18.01 7.36
CA PRO A 27 4.23 17.90 6.22
C PRO A 27 2.80 17.48 6.54
N ALA A 28 2.52 16.96 7.74
CA ALA A 28 1.17 16.56 8.12
C ALA A 28 0.22 17.75 8.13
N VAL A 29 -1.00 17.53 7.64
CA VAL A 29 -2.06 18.55 7.56
C VAL A 29 -3.25 18.05 8.37
N ALA A 30 -3.47 18.64 9.54
CA ALA A 30 -4.52 18.21 10.48
C ALA A 30 -5.89 18.21 9.83
N GLU A 31 -6.26 19.25 9.10
CA GLU A 31 -7.54 19.36 8.39
C GLU A 31 -7.82 18.15 7.47
N ARG A 32 -6.79 17.66 6.76
CA ARG A 32 -6.94 16.50 5.87
C ARG A 32 -7.02 15.18 6.63
N LEU A 33 -6.26 15.05 7.72
CA LEU A 33 -6.33 13.87 8.59
C LEU A 33 -7.70 13.76 9.26
N ASP A 34 -8.25 14.89 9.75
CA ASP A 34 -9.57 14.93 10.36
C ASP A 34 -10.67 14.66 9.33
N ALA A 35 -10.57 15.24 8.14
CA ALA A 35 -11.51 14.97 7.04
C ALA A 35 -11.48 13.50 6.57
N LEU A 36 -10.28 12.90 6.47
CA LEU A 36 -10.14 11.48 6.14
C LEU A 36 -10.77 10.61 7.22
N LYS A 37 -10.50 10.89 8.50
CA LYS A 37 -11.11 10.16 9.61
C LYS A 37 -12.63 10.28 9.57
N GLY A 38 -13.18 11.49 9.39
CA GLY A 38 -14.63 11.72 9.26
C GLY A 38 -15.24 10.96 8.07
N TYR A 39 -14.50 10.85 6.96
CA TYR A 39 -14.93 10.03 5.82
C TYR A 39 -14.99 8.54 6.18
N VAL A 40 -13.97 8.00 6.85
CA VAL A 40 -13.94 6.60 7.31
C VAL A 40 -15.07 6.35 8.32
N GLU A 41 -15.35 7.30 9.23
CA GLU A 41 -16.49 7.23 10.15
C GLU A 41 -17.83 7.21 9.42
N MET A 42 -17.96 7.95 8.32
CA MET A 42 -19.19 8.02 7.54
C MET A 42 -19.49 6.71 6.79
N ILE A 43 -18.47 6.14 6.13
CA ILE A 43 -18.68 4.96 5.27
C ILE A 43 -18.56 3.64 6.01
N GLN A 44 -17.97 3.60 7.21
CA GLN A 44 -17.75 2.37 8.00
C GLN A 44 -17.18 1.23 7.17
N PRO A 45 -15.95 1.36 6.61
CA PRO A 45 -15.40 0.34 5.72
C PRO A 45 -15.10 -0.96 6.47
N ASP A 46 -15.03 -2.07 5.75
CA ASP A 46 -14.65 -3.37 6.30
C ASP A 46 -13.17 -3.43 6.69
N ALA A 47 -12.32 -2.63 6.02
CA ALA A 47 -10.90 -2.53 6.35
C ALA A 47 -10.30 -1.18 5.94
N VAL A 48 -9.21 -0.79 6.64
CA VAL A 48 -8.33 0.30 6.24
C VAL A 48 -6.94 -0.25 5.93
N ALA A 49 -6.48 -0.10 4.69
CA ALA A 49 -5.16 -0.51 4.21
C ALA A 49 -4.21 0.70 4.17
N ILE A 50 -3.06 0.62 4.86
CA ILE A 50 -2.13 1.74 5.01
C ILE A 50 -0.77 1.35 4.45
N SER A 51 -0.45 1.86 3.27
CA SER A 51 0.73 1.45 2.51
C SER A 51 2.02 2.23 2.84
N GLY A 52 2.20 2.64 4.11
CA GLY A 52 3.48 3.12 4.63
C GLY A 52 3.69 4.64 4.60
N ASP A 53 4.94 5.03 4.90
CA ASP A 53 5.36 6.41 5.11
C ASP A 53 4.48 7.16 6.12
N LEU A 54 4.34 6.54 7.31
CA LEU A 54 3.64 7.12 8.44
C LEU A 54 4.34 8.38 8.94
N THR A 55 5.67 8.38 8.92
CA THR A 55 6.50 9.44 9.50
C THR A 55 7.28 10.20 8.43
N GLN A 56 7.69 11.43 8.74
CA GLN A 56 8.56 12.21 7.85
C GLN A 56 10.04 11.93 8.10
N ARG A 57 10.45 11.76 9.34
CA ARG A 57 11.88 11.66 9.78
C ARG A 57 12.14 10.50 10.71
N CYS A 58 11.20 9.58 10.82
CA CYS A 58 11.33 8.42 11.70
C CYS A 58 11.63 8.81 13.17
N THR A 59 11.07 9.93 13.69
CA THR A 59 11.25 10.34 15.09
C THR A 59 10.23 9.66 16.01
N ASN A 60 10.54 9.55 17.32
CA ASN A 60 9.58 8.99 18.27
C ASN A 60 8.29 9.81 18.36
N GLY A 61 8.39 11.14 18.33
CA GLY A 61 7.20 12.02 18.35
C GLY A 61 6.29 11.84 17.13
N GLU A 62 6.88 11.71 15.94
CA GLU A 62 6.12 11.42 14.72
C GLU A 62 5.41 10.06 14.80
N PHE A 63 6.10 9.03 15.30
CA PHE A 63 5.48 7.71 15.52
C PHE A 63 4.41 7.72 16.59
N SER A 64 4.57 8.49 17.68
CA SER A 64 3.53 8.62 18.70
C SER A 64 2.25 9.25 18.12
N ASN A 65 2.40 10.30 17.29
CA ASN A 65 1.28 10.93 16.63
C ASN A 65 0.63 9.98 15.60
N ALA A 66 1.44 9.28 14.80
CA ALA A 66 0.95 8.27 13.88
C ALA A 66 0.17 7.18 14.61
N ARG A 67 0.71 6.66 15.72
CA ARG A 67 0.03 5.65 16.54
C ARG A 67 -1.31 6.13 17.06
N ALA A 68 -1.37 7.34 17.62
CA ALA A 68 -2.62 7.91 18.12
C ALA A 68 -3.69 8.04 17.01
N TYR A 69 -3.25 8.41 15.80
CA TYR A 69 -4.15 8.48 14.65
C TYR A 69 -4.62 7.08 14.21
N LEU A 70 -3.71 6.10 14.09
CA LEU A 70 -4.06 4.71 13.77
C LEU A 70 -5.02 4.11 14.81
N ASP A 71 -4.80 4.37 16.09
CA ASP A 71 -5.71 3.94 17.16
C ASP A 71 -7.11 4.57 17.01
N SER A 72 -7.17 5.81 16.51
CA SER A 72 -8.45 6.44 16.24
C SER A 72 -9.19 5.81 15.05
N LEU A 73 -8.49 5.42 13.99
CA LEU A 73 -9.05 4.67 12.85
C LEU A 73 -9.45 3.25 13.28
N GLY A 74 -8.63 2.58 14.09
CA GLY A 74 -8.88 1.23 14.59
C GLY A 74 -10.12 1.09 15.49
N LYS A 75 -10.67 2.22 15.98
CA LYS A 75 -11.98 2.24 16.68
C LYS A 75 -13.16 2.19 15.72
N ILE A 76 -12.92 2.48 14.44
CA ILE A 76 -13.95 2.54 13.40
C ILE A 76 -13.94 1.25 12.58
N ALA A 77 -12.77 0.85 12.10
CA ALA A 77 -12.58 -0.34 11.26
C ALA A 77 -11.24 -1.03 11.55
N PRO A 78 -11.12 -2.35 11.34
CA PRO A 78 -9.84 -3.03 11.39
C PRO A 78 -8.88 -2.44 10.34
N TYR A 79 -7.61 -2.33 10.71
CA TYR A 79 -6.60 -1.80 9.78
C TYR A 79 -5.37 -2.68 9.70
N THR A 80 -4.66 -2.56 8.59
CA THR A 80 -3.34 -3.16 8.38
C THR A 80 -2.37 -2.12 7.85
N VAL A 81 -1.09 -2.17 8.25
CA VAL A 81 -0.09 -1.16 7.90
C VAL A 81 1.28 -1.78 7.66
N VAL A 82 1.93 -1.40 6.57
CA VAL A 82 3.33 -1.76 6.29
C VAL A 82 4.24 -0.54 6.44
N PRO A 83 5.53 -0.69 6.79
CA PRO A 83 6.45 0.44 6.83
C PRO A 83 6.80 0.96 5.44
N GLY A 84 6.94 2.29 5.32
CA GLY A 84 7.53 2.96 4.16
C GLY A 84 9.02 3.27 4.36
N ASN A 85 9.65 3.91 3.37
CA ASN A 85 11.07 4.24 3.44
C ASN A 85 11.38 5.38 4.44
N HIS A 86 10.42 6.23 4.76
CA HIS A 86 10.55 7.26 5.80
C HIS A 86 10.37 6.71 7.22
N ASP A 87 9.84 5.50 7.37
CA ASP A 87 9.62 4.85 8.66
C ASP A 87 10.83 4.06 9.18
N ILE A 88 11.94 4.05 8.43
CA ILE A 88 13.16 3.35 8.77
C ILE A 88 14.34 4.28 9.06
N ARG A 89 15.24 3.87 9.95
CA ARG A 89 16.45 4.62 10.32
C ARG A 89 17.57 4.38 9.30
N TRP A 90 18.10 5.45 8.71
CA TRP A 90 19.12 5.39 7.65
C TRP A 90 20.56 5.23 8.15
N LEU A 91 20.84 5.44 9.44
CA LEU A 91 22.19 5.51 10.02
C LEU A 91 23.07 4.25 9.85
N GLY A 92 22.52 3.12 9.39
CA GLY A 92 23.29 1.90 9.09
C GLY A 92 24.11 1.95 7.78
N ALA A 93 23.89 2.94 6.91
CA ALA A 93 24.57 3.03 5.62
C ALA A 93 26.04 3.44 5.73
N VAL A 94 26.36 4.31 6.69
CA VAL A 94 27.76 4.80 6.88
C VAL A 94 28.67 3.72 7.46
N ALA A 95 28.21 2.95 8.45
CA ALA A 95 28.97 1.86 9.05
C ALA A 95 29.24 0.70 8.06
N ARG A 96 28.34 0.50 7.09
CA ARG A 96 28.46 -0.54 6.05
C ARG A 96 29.47 -0.17 4.97
N ASN A 97 29.61 1.11 4.64
CA ASN A 97 30.61 1.60 3.69
C ASN A 97 32.06 1.53 4.23
N LEU A 98 32.20 1.39 5.57
CA LEU A 98 33.49 1.23 6.24
C LEU A 98 33.94 -0.23 6.37
N GLY A 99 33.34 -1.18 5.66
CA GLY A 99 33.78 -2.60 5.63
C GLY A 99 33.41 -3.45 6.86
N LEU A 100 32.68 -2.89 7.83
CA LEU A 100 32.29 -3.58 9.08
C LEU A 100 30.96 -4.37 8.95
N ALA A 101 30.51 -4.58 7.71
CA ALA A 101 29.16 -5.11 7.42
C ALA A 101 28.92 -6.57 7.84
N GLY A 102 29.97 -7.35 8.05
CA GLY A 102 29.83 -8.77 8.41
C GLY A 102 29.42 -9.02 9.86
N LEU A 103 29.88 -8.16 10.79
CA LEU A 103 29.72 -8.35 12.24
C LEU A 103 28.38 -7.85 12.80
N PHE A 104 27.61 -7.04 12.04
CA PHE A 104 26.44 -6.33 12.59
C PHE A 104 25.13 -6.55 11.80
N ARG A 105 25.02 -7.58 10.98
CA ARG A 105 23.89 -7.75 10.06
C ARG A 105 22.53 -7.86 10.76
N GLU A 106 22.45 -8.63 11.84
CA GLU A 106 21.20 -8.82 12.60
C GLU A 106 20.91 -7.62 13.52
N GLN A 107 21.93 -7.07 14.18
CA GLN A 107 21.80 -5.87 14.98
C GLN A 107 21.42 -4.65 14.13
N ALA A 108 21.96 -4.52 12.91
CA ALA A 108 21.60 -3.45 11.99
C ALA A 108 20.13 -3.56 11.51
N HIS A 109 19.60 -4.77 11.37
CA HIS A 109 18.19 -4.97 11.03
C HIS A 109 17.29 -4.56 12.19
N LYS A 110 17.55 -5.03 13.42
CA LYS A 110 16.82 -4.66 14.63
C LYS A 110 16.86 -3.14 14.88
N PHE A 111 18.01 -2.51 14.67
CA PHE A 111 18.15 -1.07 14.84
C PHE A 111 17.35 -0.26 13.82
N LYS A 112 17.32 -0.71 12.57
CA LYS A 112 16.64 -0.02 11.45
C LYS A 112 15.15 0.18 11.71
N TYR A 113 14.44 -0.85 12.14
CA TYR A 113 13.01 -0.82 12.41
C TYR A 113 12.66 -0.54 13.87
N SER A 114 13.64 -0.30 14.75
CA SER A 114 13.45 -0.25 16.20
C SER A 114 12.35 0.73 16.66
N ARG A 115 12.18 1.85 15.96
CA ARG A 115 11.13 2.82 16.29
C ARG A 115 9.77 2.38 15.76
N TYR A 116 9.71 1.86 14.55
CA TYR A 116 8.49 1.30 13.99
C TYR A 116 7.96 0.16 14.88
N VAL A 117 8.84 -0.80 15.22
CA VAL A 117 8.51 -1.93 16.10
C VAL A 117 8.02 -1.46 17.47
N ARG A 118 8.67 -0.46 18.05
CA ARG A 118 8.27 0.08 19.36
C ARG A 118 6.90 0.74 19.38
N HIS A 119 6.54 1.46 18.32
CA HIS A 119 5.35 2.31 18.30
C HIS A 119 4.19 1.73 17.49
N ILE A 120 4.46 0.96 16.45
CA ILE A 120 3.44 0.50 15.50
C ILE A 120 3.21 -1.01 15.61
N SER A 121 4.15 -1.84 15.16
CA SER A 121 4.00 -3.29 15.15
C SER A 121 5.34 -4.01 15.04
N GLU A 122 5.47 -5.15 15.69
CA GLU A 122 6.59 -6.08 15.50
C GLU A 122 6.53 -6.78 14.14
N ASP A 123 5.32 -7.03 13.63
CA ASP A 123 5.13 -7.56 12.28
C ASP A 123 5.23 -6.42 11.25
N LEU A 124 6.26 -6.52 10.40
CA LEU A 124 6.53 -5.56 9.32
C LEU A 124 5.77 -5.91 8.02
N SER A 125 5.15 -7.06 7.98
CA SER A 125 4.40 -7.57 6.82
C SER A 125 3.08 -8.23 7.26
N PRO A 126 2.20 -7.50 7.97
CA PRO A 126 0.98 -8.05 8.53
C PRO A 126 0.02 -8.51 7.44
N SER A 127 -0.88 -9.42 7.79
CA SER A 127 -2.05 -9.74 6.98
C SER A 127 -3.33 -9.33 7.69
N LEU A 128 -4.35 -9.01 6.92
CA LEU A 128 -5.70 -8.75 7.41
C LEU A 128 -6.68 -9.53 6.53
N GLU A 129 -7.57 -10.26 7.17
CA GLU A 129 -8.68 -10.94 6.52
C GLU A 129 -10.00 -10.41 7.06
N VAL A 130 -10.88 -10.02 6.15
CA VAL A 130 -12.27 -9.63 6.42
C VAL A 130 -13.16 -10.40 5.45
N PRO A 131 -14.48 -10.51 5.69
CA PRO A 131 -15.37 -11.22 4.78
C PRO A 131 -15.16 -10.77 3.31
N GLY A 132 -14.86 -11.71 2.43
CA GLY A 132 -14.65 -11.46 0.99
C GLY A 132 -13.28 -10.91 0.59
N VAL A 133 -12.38 -10.58 1.53
CA VAL A 133 -11.08 -9.95 1.23
C VAL A 133 -9.96 -10.49 2.10
N VAL A 134 -8.81 -10.78 1.49
CA VAL A 134 -7.56 -11.02 2.18
C VAL A 134 -6.48 -10.04 1.69
N ILE A 135 -5.89 -9.28 2.63
CA ILE A 135 -4.81 -8.32 2.37
C ILE A 135 -3.51 -8.90 2.94
N ALA A 136 -2.53 -9.16 2.09
CA ALA A 136 -1.20 -9.60 2.47
C ALA A 136 -0.22 -8.41 2.40
N GLY A 137 0.23 -7.91 3.55
CA GLY A 137 1.24 -6.86 3.63
C GLY A 137 2.63 -7.39 3.26
N VAL A 138 3.40 -6.60 2.52
CA VAL A 138 4.78 -6.89 2.12
C VAL A 138 5.68 -5.71 2.46
N ASN A 139 6.63 -5.91 3.36
CA ASN A 139 7.64 -4.91 3.66
C ASN A 139 8.64 -4.80 2.51
N THR A 140 8.58 -3.71 1.76
CA THR A 140 9.53 -3.40 0.70
C THR A 140 10.60 -2.38 1.11
N ALA A 141 10.48 -1.79 2.32
CA ALA A 141 11.37 -0.74 2.84
C ALA A 141 12.65 -1.32 3.47
N HIS A 142 13.50 -1.96 2.65
CA HIS A 142 14.72 -2.60 3.15
C HIS A 142 15.93 -1.68 3.25
N GLY A 143 15.81 -0.39 2.91
CA GLY A 143 16.91 0.56 2.82
C GLY A 143 17.87 0.19 1.69
N ILE A 144 19.18 0.41 1.90
CA ILE A 144 20.18 0.12 0.86
C ILE A 144 20.36 -1.40 0.71
N THR A 145 19.95 -1.95 -0.40
CA THR A 145 20.15 -3.35 -0.80
C THR A 145 21.13 -3.40 -2.00
N ARG A 146 21.65 -4.60 -2.34
CA ARG A 146 22.49 -4.73 -3.56
C ARG A 146 21.74 -4.30 -4.82
N GLY A 147 20.43 -4.54 -4.89
CA GLY A 147 19.58 -4.13 -6.01
C GLY A 147 19.27 -2.63 -6.05
N SER A 148 19.39 -1.92 -4.91
CA SER A 148 19.16 -0.47 -4.85
C SER A 148 20.41 0.38 -5.10
N ILE A 149 21.58 -0.23 -5.35
CA ILE A 149 22.82 0.48 -5.70
C ILE A 149 22.73 0.88 -7.17
N THR A 150 22.15 2.04 -7.41
CA THR A 150 22.15 2.68 -8.73
C THR A 150 23.32 3.66 -8.83
N ARG A 151 23.63 4.16 -10.03
CA ARG A 151 24.68 5.17 -10.25
C ARG A 151 24.38 6.53 -9.57
N ARG A 152 23.19 6.71 -8.98
CA ARG A 152 22.76 7.96 -8.36
C ARG A 152 22.63 7.78 -6.84
N LEU A 153 23.52 8.42 -6.09
CA LEU A 153 23.54 8.38 -4.60
C LEU A 153 22.18 8.74 -3.95
N ARG A 154 21.40 9.59 -4.61
CA ARG A 154 20.07 10.02 -4.11
C ARG A 154 18.98 8.93 -4.19
N ASP A 155 19.22 7.85 -4.97
CA ASP A 155 18.28 6.73 -5.11
C ASP A 155 18.54 5.64 -4.05
N LEU A 156 19.66 5.77 -3.32
CA LEU A 156 20.02 4.85 -2.25
C LEU A 156 18.97 4.90 -1.11
N GLY A 157 18.31 3.76 -0.88
CA GLY A 157 17.32 3.58 0.18
C GLY A 157 15.90 4.07 -0.12
N VAL A 158 15.67 4.63 -1.31
CA VAL A 158 14.33 5.00 -1.82
C VAL A 158 13.74 3.88 -2.69
N ILE A 159 14.58 2.95 -3.16
CA ILE A 159 14.15 1.83 -4.00
C ILE A 159 13.81 0.64 -3.11
N GLY A 160 12.58 0.14 -3.24
CA GLY A 160 12.10 -1.05 -2.53
C GLY A 160 12.60 -2.35 -3.15
N GLN A 161 12.35 -3.45 -2.45
CA GLN A 161 12.63 -4.80 -2.94
C GLN A 161 11.63 -5.79 -2.36
N VAL A 162 11.11 -6.69 -3.18
CA VAL A 162 10.36 -7.87 -2.75
C VAL A 162 11.34 -9.05 -2.67
N ARG A 163 11.37 -9.74 -1.55
CA ARG A 163 12.22 -10.92 -1.34
C ARG A 163 11.47 -12.20 -1.67
N HIS A 164 12.19 -13.27 -1.99
CA HIS A 164 11.56 -14.59 -2.19
C HIS A 164 10.76 -15.05 -0.97
N ALA A 165 11.27 -14.81 0.24
CA ALA A 165 10.56 -15.12 1.48
C ALA A 165 9.23 -14.36 1.62
N ASP A 166 9.15 -13.11 1.13
CA ASP A 166 7.92 -12.33 1.14
C ASP A 166 6.87 -12.94 0.20
N VAL A 167 7.29 -13.41 -0.99
CA VAL A 167 6.43 -14.13 -1.95
C VAL A 167 5.90 -15.43 -1.35
N MET A 168 6.77 -16.21 -0.68
CA MET A 168 6.37 -17.47 -0.03
C MET A 168 5.39 -17.23 1.11
N ARG A 169 5.57 -16.14 1.86
CA ARG A 169 4.64 -15.72 2.92
C ARG A 169 3.26 -15.35 2.32
N VAL A 170 3.23 -14.55 1.26
CA VAL A 170 1.98 -14.21 0.56
C VAL A 170 1.28 -15.47 0.04
N ARG A 171 2.04 -16.42 -0.52
CA ARG A 171 1.51 -17.72 -0.94
C ARG A 171 0.78 -18.41 0.20
N GLY A 172 1.44 -18.56 1.36
CA GLY A 172 0.84 -19.22 2.51
C GLY A 172 -0.44 -18.53 3.00
N ILE A 173 -0.47 -17.19 3.00
CA ILE A 173 -1.67 -16.42 3.35
C ILE A 173 -2.81 -16.72 2.37
N PHE A 174 -2.54 -16.70 1.07
CA PHE A 174 -3.57 -16.90 0.04
C PHE A 174 -4.05 -18.35 -0.06
N GLU A 175 -3.23 -19.34 0.31
CA GLU A 175 -3.61 -20.76 0.38
C GLU A 175 -4.61 -21.03 1.50
N HIS A 176 -4.58 -20.25 2.59
CA HIS A 176 -5.51 -20.38 3.72
C HIS A 176 -6.77 -19.51 3.58
N ALA A 177 -6.77 -18.53 2.69
CA ALA A 177 -7.92 -17.68 2.46
C ALA A 177 -9.06 -18.40 1.74
N ALA A 178 -10.28 -17.95 1.96
CA ALA A 178 -11.45 -18.49 1.25
C ALA A 178 -11.27 -18.36 -0.28
N PRO A 179 -11.67 -19.36 -1.07
CA PRO A 179 -11.47 -19.35 -2.53
C PRO A 179 -12.14 -18.17 -3.25
N THR A 180 -13.18 -17.58 -2.65
CA THR A 180 -13.93 -16.44 -3.17
C THR A 180 -13.37 -15.09 -2.72
N SER A 181 -12.46 -15.06 -1.73
CA SER A 181 -11.85 -13.83 -1.24
C SER A 181 -11.01 -13.16 -2.32
N ALA A 182 -11.16 -11.85 -2.46
CA ALA A 182 -10.27 -11.02 -3.25
C ALA A 182 -8.87 -11.04 -2.66
N ARG A 183 -7.86 -11.34 -3.49
CA ARG A 183 -6.46 -11.47 -3.09
C ARG A 183 -5.71 -10.17 -3.34
N ILE A 184 -5.42 -9.45 -2.26
CA ILE A 184 -4.78 -8.14 -2.30
C ILE A 184 -3.37 -8.24 -1.70
N VAL A 185 -2.38 -7.72 -2.42
CA VAL A 185 -1.04 -7.45 -1.89
C VAL A 185 -0.92 -5.98 -1.57
N MET A 186 -0.48 -5.64 -0.37
CA MET A 186 -0.20 -4.25 0.02
C MET A 186 1.28 -4.05 0.28
N MET A 187 1.88 -3.04 -0.35
CA MET A 187 3.27 -2.66 -0.17
C MET A 187 3.45 -1.14 -0.27
N HIS A 188 4.57 -0.60 0.22
CA HIS A 188 4.80 0.84 0.11
C HIS A 188 5.25 1.27 -1.29
N HIS A 189 6.33 0.68 -1.81
CA HIS A 189 6.91 1.11 -3.07
C HIS A 189 6.07 0.67 -4.26
N ASN A 190 5.73 1.64 -5.12
CA ASN A 190 5.02 1.37 -6.37
C ASN A 190 5.88 0.49 -7.29
N PRO A 191 5.38 -0.67 -7.73
CA PRO A 191 6.14 -1.52 -8.66
C PRO A 191 6.24 -0.94 -10.07
N ILE A 192 5.40 0.04 -10.42
CA ILE A 192 5.43 0.71 -11.73
C ILE A 192 6.24 1.99 -11.65
N ARG A 193 6.83 2.38 -12.76
CA ARG A 193 7.54 3.63 -12.89
C ARG A 193 6.59 4.81 -12.72
N GLY A 194 6.80 5.64 -11.71
CA GLY A 194 5.99 6.83 -11.49
C GLY A 194 6.08 7.79 -12.67
N GLU A 195 4.95 8.25 -13.17
CA GLU A 195 4.87 9.12 -14.35
C GLU A 195 5.71 10.39 -14.21
N GLN A 196 5.64 11.04 -13.05
CA GLN A 196 6.37 12.28 -12.78
C GLN A 196 7.78 12.02 -12.21
N SER A 197 7.94 11.03 -11.34
CA SER A 197 9.25 10.73 -10.74
C SER A 197 10.21 10.09 -11.73
N GLY A 198 9.69 9.41 -12.74
CA GLY A 198 10.46 8.67 -13.73
C GLY A 198 11.26 7.51 -13.14
N ARG A 199 10.98 7.09 -11.88
CA ARG A 199 11.76 6.11 -11.13
C ARG A 199 10.97 4.84 -10.92
N HIS A 200 11.69 3.71 -10.87
CA HIS A 200 11.11 2.46 -10.40
C HIS A 200 11.17 2.43 -8.87
N GLY A 201 10.04 2.11 -8.23
CA GLY A 201 9.98 1.94 -6.78
C GLY A 201 10.57 0.62 -6.29
N LEU A 202 10.66 -0.42 -7.14
CA LEU A 202 11.24 -1.73 -6.82
C LEU A 202 12.48 -2.03 -7.66
N ALA A 203 13.50 -2.62 -7.02
CA ALA A 203 14.71 -3.11 -7.69
C ALA A 203 14.43 -4.33 -8.57
N ASN A 204 13.38 -5.08 -8.30
CA ASN A 204 13.02 -6.33 -8.96
C ASN A 204 11.55 -6.38 -9.39
N THR A 205 11.07 -5.28 -9.99
CA THR A 205 9.68 -5.08 -10.43
C THR A 205 9.14 -6.27 -11.21
N GLU A 206 9.79 -6.69 -12.29
CA GLU A 206 9.32 -7.77 -13.16
C GLU A 206 9.13 -9.08 -12.41
N GLN A 207 10.13 -9.46 -11.59
CA GLN A 207 10.07 -10.69 -10.80
C GLN A 207 8.94 -10.65 -9.76
N ALA A 208 8.75 -9.49 -9.10
CA ALA A 208 7.70 -9.32 -8.10
C ALA A 208 6.31 -9.41 -8.73
N LEU A 209 6.09 -8.71 -9.85
CA LEU A 209 4.81 -8.72 -10.55
C LEU A 209 4.45 -10.11 -11.11
N HIS A 210 5.45 -10.83 -11.68
CA HIS A 210 5.22 -12.22 -12.10
C HIS A 210 4.82 -13.10 -10.93
N ALA A 211 5.59 -13.06 -9.84
CA ALA A 211 5.34 -13.89 -8.67
C ALA A 211 3.95 -13.65 -8.07
N PHE A 212 3.54 -12.38 -7.92
CA PHE A 212 2.22 -12.06 -7.38
C PHE A 212 1.08 -12.45 -8.34
N ALA A 213 1.26 -12.25 -9.65
CA ALA A 213 0.29 -12.70 -10.64
C ALA A 213 0.09 -14.21 -10.59
N ASP A 214 1.17 -15.01 -10.46
CA ASP A 214 1.13 -16.47 -10.35
C ASP A 214 0.42 -16.94 -9.06
N LEU A 215 0.47 -16.14 -7.99
CA LEU A 215 -0.25 -16.41 -6.74
C LEU A 215 -1.75 -16.06 -6.82
N GLY A 216 -2.21 -15.53 -7.93
CA GLY A 216 -3.60 -15.14 -8.10
C GLY A 216 -3.94 -13.79 -7.47
N THR A 217 -2.96 -12.90 -7.24
CA THR A 217 -3.23 -11.51 -6.81
C THR A 217 -4.11 -10.81 -7.81
N GLU A 218 -5.18 -10.17 -7.35
CA GLU A 218 -6.11 -9.40 -8.18
C GLU A 218 -5.75 -7.91 -8.13
N LEU A 219 -5.29 -7.41 -6.95
CA LEU A 219 -4.99 -6.02 -6.71
C LEU A 219 -3.70 -5.85 -5.90
N ILE A 220 -2.86 -4.89 -6.30
CA ILE A 220 -1.74 -4.39 -5.51
C ILE A 220 -2.08 -2.97 -5.04
N LEU A 221 -2.03 -2.74 -3.72
CA LEU A 221 -2.15 -1.43 -3.10
C LEU A 221 -0.76 -0.89 -2.78
N CYS A 222 -0.43 0.32 -3.23
CA CYS A 222 0.87 0.95 -2.98
C CYS A 222 0.78 2.47 -2.85
N GLY A 223 1.89 3.11 -2.43
CA GLY A 223 2.03 4.56 -2.29
C GLY A 223 3.33 5.07 -2.89
N HIS A 224 4.13 5.83 -2.09
CA HIS A 224 5.49 6.29 -2.39
C HIS A 224 5.61 7.42 -3.42
N ASP A 225 4.80 7.42 -4.48
CA ASP A 225 4.90 8.42 -5.54
C ASP A 225 4.20 9.74 -5.21
N HIS A 226 3.40 9.77 -4.13
CA HIS A 226 2.60 10.92 -3.70
C HIS A 226 1.62 11.41 -4.77
N GLN A 227 1.15 10.52 -5.61
CA GLN A 227 0.15 10.76 -6.63
C GLN A 227 -0.72 9.51 -6.77
N ASP A 228 -2.00 9.71 -6.97
CA ASP A 228 -2.92 8.63 -7.31
C ASP A 228 -2.69 8.16 -8.75
N ALA A 229 -2.74 6.85 -8.94
CA ALA A 229 -2.67 6.23 -10.26
C ALA A 229 -3.26 4.82 -10.21
N ILE A 230 -3.87 4.40 -11.30
CA ILE A 230 -4.34 3.02 -11.47
C ILE A 230 -3.79 2.48 -12.78
N HIS A 231 -3.11 1.35 -12.69
CA HIS A 231 -2.53 0.65 -13.84
C HIS A 231 -3.06 -0.78 -13.89
N THR A 232 -3.29 -1.28 -15.08
CA THR A 232 -3.61 -2.69 -15.33
C THR A 232 -2.46 -3.32 -16.09
N ILE A 233 -2.01 -4.48 -15.61
CA ILE A 233 -1.01 -5.28 -16.29
C ILE A 233 -1.71 -6.54 -16.78
N GLU A 234 -1.79 -6.67 -18.09
CA GLU A 234 -2.28 -7.90 -18.73
C GLU A 234 -1.21 -8.99 -18.59
N ARG A 235 -1.55 -10.07 -17.88
CA ARG A 235 -0.72 -11.26 -17.77
C ARG A 235 -1.58 -12.51 -17.83
N GLY A 236 -1.44 -13.25 -18.92
CA GLY A 236 -2.27 -14.43 -19.19
C GLY A 236 -3.74 -14.07 -19.36
N ALA A 237 -4.62 -14.92 -18.85
CA ALA A 237 -6.08 -14.75 -18.97
C ALA A 237 -6.66 -13.70 -18.00
N HIS A 238 -5.84 -13.12 -17.09
CA HIS A 238 -6.33 -12.25 -16.03
C HIS A 238 -5.39 -11.06 -15.80
N GLY A 239 -5.96 -9.86 -15.73
CA GLY A 239 -5.24 -8.64 -15.39
C GLY A 239 -4.85 -8.59 -13.90
N LEU A 240 -3.73 -7.92 -13.61
CA LEU A 240 -3.34 -7.50 -12.27
C LEU A 240 -3.52 -5.99 -12.18
N VAL A 241 -4.35 -5.54 -11.27
CA VAL A 241 -4.58 -4.12 -11.04
C VAL A 241 -3.57 -3.60 -10.02
N ILE A 242 -3.00 -2.43 -10.26
CA ILE A 242 -2.13 -1.72 -9.32
C ILE A 242 -2.77 -0.37 -9.02
N SER A 243 -3.16 -0.17 -7.78
CA SER A 243 -3.73 1.07 -7.28
C SER A 243 -2.72 1.78 -6.38
N THR A 244 -2.27 2.95 -6.81
CA THR A 244 -1.41 3.82 -6.03
C THR A 244 -2.26 4.88 -5.34
N ALA A 245 -2.18 4.98 -4.01
CA ALA A 245 -2.77 6.10 -3.29
C ALA A 245 -1.84 7.31 -3.36
N GLY A 246 -2.43 8.50 -3.34
CA GLY A 246 -1.69 9.72 -3.17
C GLY A 246 -1.21 9.91 -1.73
N THR A 247 -0.80 11.14 -1.38
CA THR A 247 -0.44 11.48 -0.01
C THR A 247 -1.55 12.26 0.68
N ILE A 248 -1.74 12.05 1.96
CA ILE A 248 -2.62 12.88 2.80
C ILE A 248 -1.89 14.14 3.29
N SER A 249 -0.56 14.12 3.23
CA SER A 249 0.29 15.19 3.70
C SER A 249 0.42 16.37 2.71
N ASN A 250 1.26 17.33 3.06
CA ASN A 250 1.63 18.47 2.22
C ASN A 250 2.73 18.14 1.18
N ARG A 251 3.16 16.88 1.09
CA ARG A 251 4.18 16.42 0.12
C ARG A 251 3.58 16.03 -1.25
N ILE A 252 2.65 16.83 -1.72
CA ILE A 252 2.02 16.62 -3.02
C ILE A 252 2.98 16.89 -4.18
N ARG A 253 2.78 16.23 -5.30
CA ARG A 253 3.51 16.51 -6.55
C ARG A 253 2.94 17.75 -7.23
N PRO A 254 3.74 18.49 -8.02
CA PRO A 254 3.24 19.64 -8.79
C PRO A 254 2.03 19.25 -9.66
N GLY A 255 0.97 20.06 -9.59
CA GLY A 255 -0.27 19.79 -10.34
C GLY A 255 -1.12 18.64 -9.83
N ARG A 256 -0.78 18.05 -8.68
CA ARG A 256 -1.59 17.01 -8.01
C ARG A 256 -2.17 17.54 -6.70
N ALA A 257 -3.14 16.83 -6.15
CA ALA A 257 -3.71 17.09 -4.84
C ALA A 257 -3.50 15.90 -3.90
N SER A 258 -3.75 16.08 -2.61
CA SER A 258 -3.83 14.96 -1.67
C SER A 258 -4.97 14.05 -2.06
N SER A 259 -4.77 12.74 -1.95
CA SER A 259 -5.79 11.76 -2.28
C SER A 259 -5.62 10.44 -1.53
N PHE A 260 -6.71 9.72 -1.41
CA PHE A 260 -6.77 8.32 -0.98
C PHE A 260 -7.73 7.56 -1.91
N ASN A 261 -7.73 6.23 -1.86
CA ASN A 261 -8.60 5.42 -2.69
C ASN A 261 -9.63 4.68 -1.84
N VAL A 262 -10.84 4.54 -2.37
CA VAL A 262 -11.85 3.59 -1.89
C VAL A 262 -11.90 2.45 -2.89
N VAL A 263 -11.81 1.23 -2.37
CA VAL A 263 -11.86 -0.01 -3.14
C VAL A 263 -13.10 -0.77 -2.70
N GLU A 264 -14.05 -0.91 -3.59
CA GLU A 264 -15.28 -1.69 -3.40
C GLU A 264 -15.12 -3.01 -4.15
N ILE A 265 -15.32 -4.11 -3.44
CA ILE A 265 -15.11 -5.44 -3.97
C ILE A 265 -16.46 -6.12 -4.07
N GLU A 266 -16.82 -6.50 -5.27
CA GLU A 266 -18.02 -7.25 -5.60
C GLU A 266 -17.66 -8.69 -6.00
N ASP A 267 -18.66 -9.51 -6.29
CA ASP A 267 -18.43 -10.90 -6.70
C ASP A 267 -17.62 -11.01 -8.00
N HIS A 268 -17.82 -10.07 -8.94
CA HIS A 268 -17.26 -10.14 -10.29
C HIS A 268 -16.34 -8.98 -10.67
N GLU A 269 -16.38 -7.89 -9.91
CA GLU A 269 -15.65 -6.66 -10.21
C GLU A 269 -15.00 -6.06 -8.95
N ILE A 270 -13.95 -5.29 -9.17
CA ILE A 270 -13.31 -4.41 -8.19
C ILE A 270 -13.48 -3.00 -8.70
N HIS A 271 -14.11 -2.15 -7.91
CA HIS A 271 -14.27 -0.73 -8.18
C HIS A 271 -13.25 0.08 -7.40
N ILE A 272 -12.61 1.04 -8.03
CA ILE A 272 -11.61 1.90 -7.39
C ILE A 272 -11.94 3.35 -7.69
N THR A 273 -12.25 4.10 -6.62
CA THR A 273 -12.55 5.52 -6.68
C THR A 273 -11.49 6.31 -5.91
N ALA A 274 -10.76 7.20 -6.57
CA ALA A 274 -9.86 8.12 -5.90
C ALA A 274 -10.65 9.29 -5.31
N HIS A 275 -10.36 9.63 -4.05
CA HIS A 275 -10.93 10.77 -3.35
C HIS A 275 -9.87 11.85 -3.22
N THR A 276 -10.09 12.97 -3.89
CA THR A 276 -9.11 14.06 -4.06
C THR A 276 -9.48 15.27 -3.21
N TRP A 277 -8.50 15.80 -2.48
CA TRP A 277 -8.68 16.99 -1.65
C TRP A 277 -8.96 18.25 -2.47
N ARG A 278 -10.03 18.94 -2.12
CA ARG A 278 -10.33 20.31 -2.61
C ARG A 278 -10.53 21.22 -1.44
N GLN A 279 -9.80 22.35 -1.45
CA GLN A 279 -9.90 23.36 -0.41
C GLN A 279 -11.34 23.84 -0.26
N GLY A 280 -11.86 23.84 0.98
CA GLY A 280 -13.23 24.25 1.30
C GLY A 280 -14.32 23.22 1.02
N SER A 281 -14.00 22.11 0.34
CA SER A 281 -14.97 21.06 0.00
C SER A 281 -14.59 19.69 0.60
N GLY A 282 -13.35 19.53 1.10
CA GLY A 282 -12.87 18.24 1.61
C GLY A 282 -12.44 17.27 0.49
N PHE A 283 -12.52 15.98 0.77
CA PHE A 283 -12.24 14.94 -0.22
C PHE A 283 -13.45 14.69 -1.11
N ILE A 284 -13.24 14.81 -2.42
CA ILE A 284 -14.28 14.63 -3.45
C ILE A 284 -13.91 13.41 -4.29
N PRO A 285 -14.87 12.47 -4.53
CA PRO A 285 -14.64 11.31 -5.38
C PRO A 285 -14.38 11.73 -6.84
N SER A 286 -13.48 11.01 -7.49
CA SER A 286 -13.27 11.04 -8.93
C SER A 286 -14.23 10.06 -9.63
N GLU A 287 -14.02 9.86 -10.92
CA GLU A 287 -14.70 8.81 -11.69
C GLU A 287 -14.31 7.42 -11.14
N ASP A 288 -15.29 6.56 -10.96
CA ASP A 288 -15.11 5.16 -10.60
C ASP A 288 -14.51 4.37 -11.78
N ARG A 289 -13.62 3.43 -11.44
CA ARG A 289 -12.99 2.53 -12.42
C ARG A 289 -13.20 1.08 -12.00
N ALA A 290 -13.96 0.35 -12.82
CA ALA A 290 -14.29 -1.06 -12.62
C ALA A 290 -13.27 -1.99 -13.30
N PHE A 291 -12.92 -3.08 -12.62
CA PHE A 291 -11.99 -4.10 -13.09
C PHE A 291 -12.54 -5.49 -12.81
N PRO A 292 -12.56 -6.42 -13.80
CA PRO A 292 -13.09 -7.75 -13.62
C PRO A 292 -12.22 -8.57 -12.64
N ARG A 293 -12.88 -9.35 -11.78
CA ARG A 293 -12.22 -10.29 -10.85
C ARG A 293 -11.91 -11.63 -11.51
N ARG A 294 -10.87 -12.30 -11.01
CA ARG A 294 -10.47 -13.65 -11.49
C ARG A 294 -11.51 -14.74 -11.19
N THR A 295 -12.32 -14.57 -10.18
CA THR A 295 -13.38 -15.53 -9.82
C THR A 295 -14.48 -15.60 -10.85
N ALA A 296 -14.74 -14.51 -11.62
CA ALA A 296 -15.74 -14.49 -12.69
C ALA A 296 -15.43 -15.51 -13.80
N SER A 297 -14.16 -15.77 -14.11
CA SER A 297 -13.75 -16.66 -15.20
C SER A 297 -13.72 -18.15 -14.85
N ARG A 298 -13.84 -18.53 -13.56
CA ARG A 298 -13.86 -19.93 -13.13
C ARG A 298 -15.26 -20.57 -13.18
N ARG A 299 -16.31 -19.77 -13.44
CA ARG A 299 -17.70 -20.25 -13.51
C ARG A 299 -18.25 -20.30 -14.95
N ALA A 300 -17.46 -19.90 -15.93
CA ALA A 300 -17.72 -20.09 -17.36
C ALA A 300 -16.90 -21.30 -17.86
#